data_a42b265ebfb3105c472717925efa4b6c
#
_entry.id   a42b265ebfb3105c472717925efa4b6c
#
_cell.length_a   1.000
_cell.length_b   1.000
_cell.length_c   1.000
_cell.angle_alpha   90.00
_cell.angle_beta   90.00
_cell.angle_gamma   90.00
#
_symmetry.space_group_name_H-M   'P 1'
#
loop_
_entity.id
_entity.type
_entity.pdbx_description
1 polymer ?
#
loop_
_entity_poly.entity_id
_entity_poly.type
_entity_poly.pdbx_seq_one_letter_code
_entity_poly.pdbx_strand_id
1 'polypeptide(L)'
;MVKIEEDLKLDFSDVLIKPKRTTLSSRSQVELCRTFKTLYSKCEWVGVPIMVANMDATGTFEMALECQKHKIITCIHKHYELDDWEDFINTNKVDYNYITVSSGISDKDFIKTQNILKLVPQLKMICIDVANGYSEKFVETVQKFRETFPDKIIIAGNVVTSEMTEQLIIAGADIVKVGIGPGSVCTTRKQTGVGYPQLSAVMECADAAHGLGGLIISDGGCTVPGDFSKAFGG
;
A
#
# COMPACT_ATOMS: atom_id res chain seq x y z
N MET A 1 25.86 10.38 18.29
CA MET A 1 26.25 11.57 17.49
C MET A 1 25.16 11.78 16.47
N VAL A 2 24.55 12.97 16.38
CA VAL A 2 23.54 13.27 15.36
C VAL A 2 24.25 13.37 14.01
N LYS A 3 23.79 12.65 13.00
CA LYS A 3 24.28 12.73 11.61
C LYS A 3 23.28 13.53 10.80
N ILE A 4 23.74 14.52 10.07
CA ILE A 4 22.97 15.25 9.07
C ILE A 4 23.35 14.66 7.72
N GLU A 5 22.35 14.22 6.95
CA GLU A 5 22.55 13.80 5.56
C GLU A 5 22.59 15.04 4.66
N GLU A 6 23.62 15.11 3.82
CA GLU A 6 23.82 16.25 2.91
C GLU A 6 23.17 16.05 1.54
N ASP A 7 22.67 14.83 1.26
CA ASP A 7 22.02 14.50 0.00
C ASP A 7 20.71 15.25 -0.17
N LEU A 8 20.47 15.72 -1.39
CA LEU A 8 19.22 16.40 -1.74
C LEU A 8 18.05 15.42 -1.68
N LYS A 9 17.09 15.70 -0.80
CA LYS A 9 15.83 14.95 -0.69
C LYS A 9 14.66 15.80 -1.17
N LEU A 10 13.76 15.21 -1.97
CA LEU A 10 12.74 15.91 -2.73
C LEU A 10 11.34 15.39 -2.40
N ASP A 11 10.38 16.28 -2.29
CA ASP A 11 8.94 16.00 -2.33
C ASP A 11 8.38 16.13 -3.76
N PHE A 12 7.13 15.73 -3.99
CA PHE A 12 6.51 15.85 -5.33
C PHE A 12 6.42 17.27 -5.84
N SER A 13 6.30 18.27 -4.93
CA SER A 13 6.25 19.69 -5.29
C SER A 13 7.57 20.23 -5.86
N ASP A 14 8.70 19.56 -5.59
CA ASP A 14 10.03 20.06 -5.95
C ASP A 14 10.44 19.73 -7.38
N VAL A 15 9.66 18.89 -8.05
CA VAL A 15 10.01 18.36 -9.38
C VAL A 15 8.87 18.47 -10.38
N LEU A 16 9.22 18.44 -11.66
CA LEU A 16 8.32 18.23 -12.78
C LEU A 16 8.84 17.10 -13.67
N ILE A 17 7.91 16.33 -14.24
CA ILE A 17 8.27 15.30 -15.23
C ILE A 17 8.66 15.99 -16.54
N LYS A 18 9.89 15.75 -16.98
CA LYS A 18 10.35 16.26 -18.27
C LYS A 18 9.64 15.49 -19.41
N PRO A 19 8.95 16.21 -20.32
CA PRO A 19 8.26 15.57 -21.44
C PRO A 19 9.21 14.73 -22.29
N LYS A 20 8.71 13.58 -22.75
CA LYS A 20 9.41 12.71 -23.69
C LYS A 20 8.58 12.54 -24.97
N ARG A 21 9.25 12.21 -26.07
CA ARG A 21 8.59 11.88 -27.32
C ARG A 21 7.67 10.67 -27.14
N THR A 22 6.45 10.75 -27.68
CA THR A 22 5.47 9.66 -27.63
C THR A 22 4.98 9.35 -29.05
N THR A 23 4.51 8.12 -29.25
CA THR A 23 3.82 7.67 -30.45
C THR A 23 2.31 7.75 -30.33
N LEU A 24 1.80 8.05 -29.12
CA LEU A 24 0.36 8.19 -28.87
C LEU A 24 -0.15 9.51 -29.42
N SER A 25 -1.24 9.48 -30.16
CA SER A 25 -1.91 10.64 -30.74
C SER A 25 -3.08 11.16 -29.90
N SER A 26 -3.60 10.34 -28.98
CA SER A 26 -4.71 10.68 -28.08
C SER A 26 -4.52 10.05 -26.73
N ARG A 27 -4.94 10.76 -25.66
CA ARG A 27 -4.97 10.22 -24.30
C ARG A 27 -5.92 9.01 -24.14
N SER A 28 -6.91 8.87 -25.02
CA SER A 28 -7.81 7.71 -25.03
C SER A 28 -7.13 6.40 -25.44
N GLN A 29 -5.92 6.46 -25.99
CA GLN A 29 -5.10 5.29 -26.33
C GLN A 29 -4.27 4.77 -25.15
N VAL A 30 -4.29 5.48 -24.00
CA VAL A 30 -3.55 5.06 -22.81
C VAL A 30 -4.29 3.94 -22.11
N GLU A 31 -3.65 2.77 -22.00
CA GLU A 31 -4.13 1.67 -21.16
C GLU A 31 -3.65 1.88 -19.71
N LEU A 32 -4.60 2.01 -18.79
CA LEU A 32 -4.32 2.27 -17.38
C LEU A 32 -4.08 1.00 -16.58
N CYS A 33 -4.65 -0.15 -17.02
CA CYS A 33 -4.43 -1.41 -16.35
C CYS A 33 -2.98 -1.89 -16.50
N ARG A 34 -2.45 -2.43 -15.43
CA ARG A 34 -1.11 -3.03 -15.36
C ARG A 34 -1.20 -4.40 -14.72
N THR A 35 -0.25 -5.25 -15.05
CA THR A 35 -0.10 -6.58 -14.47
C THR A 35 1.09 -6.57 -13.53
N PHE A 36 0.88 -7.00 -12.28
CA PHE A 36 1.92 -7.15 -11.27
C PHE A 36 2.00 -8.60 -10.82
N LYS A 37 3.24 -9.10 -10.71
CA LYS A 37 3.54 -10.42 -10.15
C LYS A 37 4.14 -10.24 -8.78
N THR A 38 3.64 -11.00 -7.82
CA THR A 38 4.07 -10.91 -6.43
C THR A 38 5.14 -11.93 -6.11
N LEU A 39 6.01 -11.60 -5.16
CA LEU A 39 7.22 -12.38 -4.87
C LEU A 39 6.90 -13.72 -4.19
N TYR A 40 6.17 -13.68 -3.08
CA TYR A 40 5.90 -14.85 -2.24
C TYR A 40 4.60 -15.55 -2.59
N SER A 41 3.51 -14.82 -2.68
CA SER A 41 2.21 -15.39 -2.99
C SER A 41 2.10 -15.95 -4.40
N LYS A 42 3.05 -15.59 -5.29
CA LYS A 42 3.06 -15.99 -6.72
C LYS A 42 1.78 -15.62 -7.46
N CYS A 43 1.02 -14.69 -6.93
CA CYS A 43 -0.20 -14.18 -7.55
C CYS A 43 0.14 -13.21 -8.69
N GLU A 44 -0.72 -13.22 -9.69
CA GLU A 44 -0.77 -12.17 -10.70
C GLU A 44 -2.00 -11.30 -10.44
N TRP A 45 -1.78 -10.00 -10.29
CA TRP A 45 -2.87 -9.02 -10.12
C TRP A 45 -2.90 -8.09 -11.33
N VAL A 46 -4.11 -7.81 -11.83
CA VAL A 46 -4.34 -6.94 -12.98
C VAL A 46 -5.36 -5.88 -12.63
N GLY A 47 -5.00 -4.61 -12.82
CA GLY A 47 -5.90 -3.48 -12.55
C GLY A 47 -5.23 -2.14 -12.74
N VAL A 48 -5.93 -1.09 -12.39
CA VAL A 48 -5.36 0.26 -12.29
C VAL A 48 -4.56 0.33 -10.98
N PRO A 49 -3.25 0.63 -11.02
CA PRO A 49 -2.38 0.53 -9.85
C PRO A 49 -2.58 1.69 -8.86
N ILE A 50 -3.80 1.85 -8.40
CA ILE A 50 -4.20 2.81 -7.38
C ILE A 50 -4.93 2.04 -6.29
N MET A 51 -4.66 2.39 -5.03
CA MET A 51 -5.32 1.83 -3.86
C MET A 51 -5.91 2.95 -3.00
N VAL A 52 -7.19 2.82 -2.67
CA VAL A 52 -7.84 3.68 -1.68
C VAL A 52 -7.31 3.29 -0.30
N ALA A 53 -6.86 4.29 0.47
CA ALA A 53 -6.27 4.09 1.79
C ALA A 53 -7.30 3.53 2.80
N ASN A 54 -6.80 2.73 3.74
CA ASN A 54 -7.57 2.08 4.80
C ASN A 54 -7.97 3.03 5.96
N MET A 55 -8.35 4.24 5.61
CA MET A 55 -8.88 5.22 6.57
C MET A 55 -10.40 5.03 6.72
N ASP A 56 -10.91 5.25 7.92
CA ASP A 56 -12.33 5.05 8.29
C ASP A 56 -13.33 5.85 7.43
N ALA A 57 -12.90 6.98 6.87
CA ALA A 57 -13.72 7.80 5.96
C ALA A 57 -13.54 7.47 4.47
N THR A 58 -12.60 6.62 4.09
CA THR A 58 -12.28 6.33 2.68
C THR A 58 -12.24 4.84 2.36
N GLY A 59 -11.65 4.01 3.22
CA GLY A 59 -11.55 2.57 3.04
C GLY A 59 -12.83 1.84 3.42
N THR A 60 -13.97 2.23 2.85
CA THR A 60 -15.30 1.71 3.20
C THR A 60 -15.82 0.70 2.18
N PHE A 61 -16.84 -0.06 2.55
CA PHE A 61 -17.50 -1.01 1.65
C PHE A 61 -18.17 -0.32 0.45
N GLU A 62 -18.77 0.87 0.66
CA GLU A 62 -19.37 1.67 -0.40
C GLU A 62 -18.32 2.12 -1.42
N MET A 63 -17.17 2.58 -0.93
CA MET A 63 -16.05 2.95 -1.79
C MET A 63 -15.57 1.74 -2.59
N ALA A 64 -15.49 0.56 -1.98
CA ALA A 64 -15.08 -0.67 -2.67
C ALA A 64 -16.02 -1.03 -3.83
N LEU A 65 -17.34 -0.90 -3.65
CA LEU A 65 -18.32 -1.16 -4.69
C LEU A 65 -18.19 -0.21 -5.89
N GLU A 66 -17.80 1.03 -5.67
CA GLU A 66 -17.57 1.98 -6.76
C GLU A 66 -16.18 1.76 -7.41
N CYS A 67 -15.13 1.61 -6.62
CA CYS A 67 -13.77 1.46 -7.11
C CYS A 67 -13.56 0.17 -7.94
N GLN A 68 -14.19 -0.94 -7.57
CA GLN A 68 -14.10 -2.18 -8.33
C GLN A 68 -14.57 -2.03 -9.79
N LYS A 69 -15.52 -1.14 -10.08
CA LYS A 69 -16.01 -0.84 -11.45
C LYS A 69 -14.89 -0.27 -12.34
N HIS A 70 -13.89 0.34 -11.71
CA HIS A 70 -12.73 0.94 -12.35
C HIS A 70 -11.44 0.11 -12.18
N LYS A 71 -11.55 -1.11 -11.63
CA LYS A 71 -10.41 -1.99 -11.34
C LYS A 71 -9.37 -1.34 -10.41
N ILE A 72 -9.84 -0.55 -9.45
CA ILE A 72 -9.06 0.14 -8.41
C ILE A 72 -9.24 -0.62 -7.10
N ILE A 73 -8.14 -0.83 -6.36
CA ILE A 73 -8.17 -1.51 -5.06
C ILE A 73 -8.73 -0.58 -3.99
N THR A 74 -9.60 -1.11 -3.13
CA THR A 74 -9.95 -0.44 -1.88
C THR A 74 -9.42 -1.26 -0.71
N CYS A 75 -8.57 -0.62 0.11
CA CYS A 75 -8.14 -1.21 1.36
C CYS A 75 -9.18 -0.89 2.43
N ILE A 76 -9.93 -1.90 2.86
CA ILE A 76 -10.99 -1.76 3.84
C ILE A 76 -10.39 -1.50 5.22
N HIS A 77 -10.86 -0.46 5.91
CA HIS A 77 -10.38 -0.14 7.25
C HIS A 77 -10.70 -1.26 8.27
N LYS A 78 -9.86 -1.38 9.28
CA LYS A 78 -9.93 -2.48 10.26
C LYS A 78 -11.08 -2.41 11.27
N HIS A 79 -11.91 -1.37 11.24
CA HIS A 79 -12.96 -1.14 12.24
C HIS A 79 -14.25 -1.90 11.97
N TYR A 80 -14.49 -2.38 10.74
CA TYR A 80 -15.59 -3.27 10.45
C TYR A 80 -15.44 -4.61 11.19
N GLU A 81 -16.53 -5.08 11.78
CA GLU A 81 -16.57 -6.37 12.47
C GLU A 81 -16.95 -7.51 11.50
N LEU A 82 -16.95 -8.74 12.00
CA LEU A 82 -17.21 -9.91 11.15
C LEU A 82 -18.63 -9.89 10.54
N ASP A 83 -19.61 -9.45 11.34
CA ASP A 83 -21.01 -9.34 10.91
C ASP A 83 -21.16 -8.30 9.79
N ASP A 84 -20.42 -7.18 9.83
CA ASP A 84 -20.42 -6.17 8.76
C ASP A 84 -19.89 -6.76 7.44
N TRP A 85 -18.84 -7.60 7.52
CA TRP A 85 -18.32 -8.31 6.35
C TRP A 85 -19.31 -9.33 5.80
N GLU A 86 -20.00 -10.07 6.67
CA GLU A 86 -21.01 -11.04 6.28
C GLU A 86 -22.19 -10.37 5.57
N ASP A 87 -22.71 -9.30 6.13
CA ASP A 87 -23.76 -8.50 5.51
C ASP A 87 -23.34 -7.92 4.16
N PHE A 88 -22.11 -7.40 4.09
CA PHE A 88 -21.56 -6.82 2.85
C PHE A 88 -21.49 -7.84 1.72
N ILE A 89 -20.93 -9.01 1.96
CA ILE A 89 -20.77 -10.05 0.92
C ILE A 89 -22.10 -10.70 0.52
N ASN A 90 -23.06 -10.79 1.44
CA ASN A 90 -24.38 -11.39 1.17
C ASN A 90 -25.30 -10.45 0.40
N THR A 91 -25.13 -9.14 0.54
CA THR A 91 -26.01 -8.12 -0.07
C THR A 91 -25.46 -7.54 -1.36
N ASN A 92 -24.16 -7.74 -1.67
CA ASN A 92 -23.51 -7.08 -2.79
C ASN A 92 -22.78 -8.07 -3.70
N LYS A 93 -22.65 -7.68 -4.98
CA LYS A 93 -21.75 -8.36 -5.92
C LYS A 93 -20.36 -7.79 -5.81
N VAL A 94 -19.48 -8.53 -5.14
CA VAL A 94 -18.13 -8.12 -4.80
C VAL A 94 -17.10 -8.76 -5.73
N ASP A 95 -16.18 -7.95 -6.28
CA ASP A 95 -15.00 -8.45 -6.98
C ASP A 95 -13.79 -8.44 -6.01
N TYR A 96 -13.47 -9.59 -5.48
CA TYR A 96 -12.41 -9.79 -4.49
C TYR A 96 -10.99 -9.52 -5.01
N ASN A 97 -10.82 -9.24 -6.31
CA ASN A 97 -9.54 -8.79 -6.86
C ASN A 97 -9.21 -7.34 -6.49
N TYR A 98 -10.23 -6.56 -6.11
CA TYR A 98 -10.09 -5.11 -5.86
C TYR A 98 -10.42 -4.72 -4.43
N ILE A 99 -10.41 -5.67 -3.51
CA ILE A 99 -10.62 -5.45 -2.08
C ILE A 99 -9.48 -6.06 -1.28
N THR A 100 -9.01 -5.30 -0.29
CA THR A 100 -7.97 -5.72 0.64
C THR A 100 -8.49 -5.57 2.06
N VAL A 101 -8.31 -6.58 2.89
CA VAL A 101 -8.56 -6.48 4.34
C VAL A 101 -7.37 -5.84 5.02
N SER A 102 -7.58 -4.90 5.95
CA SER A 102 -6.51 -4.34 6.76
C SER A 102 -6.47 -4.91 8.18
N SER A 103 -5.27 -4.99 8.72
CA SER A 103 -4.96 -5.49 10.07
C SER A 103 -3.98 -4.56 10.77
N GLY A 104 -4.08 -4.48 12.10
CA GLY A 104 -3.01 -4.00 12.95
C GLY A 104 -2.05 -5.13 13.35
N ILE A 105 -1.28 -4.90 14.42
CA ILE A 105 -0.25 -5.84 14.91
C ILE A 105 -0.60 -6.52 16.23
N SER A 106 -1.79 -6.29 16.77
CA SER A 106 -2.25 -6.97 17.98
C SER A 106 -2.72 -8.38 17.66
N ASP A 107 -2.66 -9.29 18.65
CA ASP A 107 -3.21 -10.63 18.48
C ASP A 107 -4.72 -10.61 18.19
N LYS A 108 -5.43 -9.61 18.72
CA LYS A 108 -6.85 -9.39 18.41
C LYS A 108 -7.05 -9.07 16.93
N ASP A 109 -6.22 -8.18 16.36
CA ASP A 109 -6.28 -7.82 14.94
C ASP A 109 -5.96 -9.04 14.07
N PHE A 110 -4.96 -9.84 14.44
CA PHE A 110 -4.59 -11.06 13.74
C PHE A 110 -5.75 -12.07 13.70
N ILE A 111 -6.35 -12.37 14.87
CA ILE A 111 -7.49 -13.30 14.97
C ILE A 111 -8.68 -12.80 14.16
N LYS A 112 -8.98 -11.51 14.23
CA LYS A 112 -10.05 -10.88 13.46
C LYS A 112 -9.82 -11.05 11.95
N THR A 113 -8.63 -10.72 11.47
CA THR A 113 -8.25 -10.90 10.05
C THR A 113 -8.35 -12.37 9.63
N GLN A 114 -7.91 -13.30 10.48
CA GLN A 114 -8.03 -14.74 10.22
C GLN A 114 -9.50 -15.16 10.09
N ASN A 115 -10.40 -14.65 10.91
CA ASN A 115 -11.83 -14.96 10.84
C ASN A 115 -12.48 -14.36 9.59
N ILE A 116 -12.11 -13.13 9.20
CA ILE A 116 -12.56 -12.51 7.94
C ILE A 116 -12.11 -13.36 6.74
N LEU A 117 -10.85 -13.82 6.72
CA LEU A 117 -10.35 -14.67 5.64
C LEU A 117 -10.97 -16.08 5.60
N LYS A 118 -11.45 -16.59 6.73
CA LYS A 118 -12.26 -17.83 6.77
C LYS A 118 -13.66 -17.60 6.22
N LEU A 119 -14.27 -16.46 6.52
CA LEU A 119 -15.57 -16.06 6.00
C LEU A 119 -15.50 -15.76 4.50
N VAL A 120 -14.43 -15.09 4.06
CA VAL A 120 -14.23 -14.63 2.67
C VAL A 120 -12.89 -15.17 2.14
N PRO A 121 -12.78 -16.48 1.85
CA PRO A 121 -11.52 -17.09 1.40
C PRO A 121 -11.04 -16.57 0.04
N GLN A 122 -11.91 -15.94 -0.74
CA GLN A 122 -11.61 -15.35 -2.04
C GLN A 122 -10.77 -14.07 -1.94
N LEU A 123 -10.70 -13.40 -0.78
CA LEU A 123 -9.82 -12.25 -0.57
C LEU A 123 -8.37 -12.65 -0.83
N LYS A 124 -7.69 -11.88 -1.68
CA LYS A 124 -6.32 -12.17 -2.11
C LYS A 124 -5.26 -11.38 -1.35
N MET A 125 -5.66 -10.27 -0.72
CA MET A 125 -4.73 -9.28 -0.18
C MET A 125 -4.99 -9.00 1.29
N ILE A 126 -3.91 -8.84 2.04
CA ILE A 126 -3.90 -8.41 3.44
C ILE A 126 -2.99 -7.19 3.56
N CYS A 127 -3.47 -6.10 4.15
CA CYS A 127 -2.67 -4.91 4.45
C CYS A 127 -2.41 -4.83 5.95
N ILE A 128 -1.16 -4.99 6.36
CA ILE A 128 -0.72 -4.82 7.74
C ILE A 128 -0.23 -3.38 7.89
N ASP A 129 -1.02 -2.55 8.57
CA ASP A 129 -0.82 -1.11 8.61
C ASP A 129 -0.58 -0.59 10.03
N VAL A 130 0.54 0.11 10.20
CA VAL A 130 0.92 0.82 11.42
C VAL A 130 1.51 2.18 11.08
N ALA A 131 1.34 3.15 11.98
CA ALA A 131 1.93 4.48 11.82
C ALA A 131 3.47 4.48 11.82
N ASN A 132 4.09 3.46 12.43
CA ASN A 132 5.54 3.30 12.53
C ASN A 132 5.91 1.83 12.30
N GLY A 133 6.36 1.52 11.09
CA GLY A 133 6.78 0.19 10.66
C GLY A 133 8.19 -0.24 11.11
N TYR A 134 8.82 0.49 12.04
CA TYR A 134 10.22 0.26 12.46
C TYR A 134 10.36 -0.58 13.73
N SER A 135 9.27 -1.14 14.28
CA SER A 135 9.35 -1.98 15.47
C SER A 135 9.65 -3.44 15.12
N GLU A 136 10.43 -4.13 15.96
CA GLU A 136 10.69 -5.57 15.83
C GLU A 136 9.38 -6.36 15.77
N LYS A 137 8.43 -6.02 16.65
CA LYS A 137 7.10 -6.64 16.67
C LYS A 137 6.36 -6.52 15.34
N PHE A 138 6.58 -5.45 14.57
CA PHE A 138 5.98 -5.30 13.26
C PHE A 138 6.55 -6.32 12.27
N VAL A 139 7.86 -6.50 12.25
CA VAL A 139 8.55 -7.49 11.42
C VAL A 139 8.09 -8.91 11.76
N GLU A 140 8.07 -9.26 13.05
CA GLU A 140 7.57 -10.55 13.54
C GLU A 140 6.09 -10.79 13.13
N THR A 141 5.28 -9.73 13.15
CA THR A 141 3.89 -9.81 12.71
C THR A 141 3.78 -10.10 11.22
N VAL A 142 4.59 -9.45 10.38
CA VAL A 142 4.64 -9.72 8.93
C VAL A 142 5.04 -11.18 8.68
N GLN A 143 6.06 -11.69 9.37
CA GLN A 143 6.47 -13.10 9.28
C GLN A 143 5.32 -14.05 9.67
N LYS A 144 4.67 -13.80 10.81
CA LYS A 144 3.51 -14.58 11.29
C LYS A 144 2.37 -14.62 10.26
N PHE A 145 2.07 -13.48 9.62
CA PHE A 145 1.06 -13.43 8.56
C PHE A 145 1.50 -14.23 7.33
N ARG A 146 2.77 -14.13 6.90
CA ARG A 146 3.30 -14.90 5.78
C ARG A 146 3.26 -16.40 6.04
N GLU A 147 3.66 -16.83 7.21
CA GLU A 147 3.61 -18.27 7.60
C GLU A 147 2.18 -18.81 7.62
N THR A 148 1.23 -17.98 8.10
CA THR A 148 -0.18 -18.38 8.21
C THR A 148 -0.93 -18.33 6.86
N PHE A 149 -0.58 -17.40 5.98
CA PHE A 149 -1.25 -17.13 4.72
C PHE A 149 -0.25 -17.08 3.56
N PRO A 150 0.37 -18.21 3.20
CA PRO A 150 1.45 -18.24 2.20
C PRO A 150 1.00 -17.88 0.78
N ASP A 151 -0.29 -18.02 0.49
CA ASP A 151 -0.91 -17.75 -0.81
C ASP A 151 -1.49 -16.32 -0.94
N LYS A 152 -1.53 -15.55 0.14
CA LYS A 152 -2.08 -14.19 0.11
C LYS A 152 -1.01 -13.15 -0.19
N ILE A 153 -1.38 -12.11 -0.90
CA ILE A 153 -0.53 -10.92 -1.10
C ILE A 153 -0.47 -10.16 0.21
N ILE A 154 0.71 -9.98 0.77
CA ILE A 154 0.92 -9.21 2.00
C ILE A 154 1.49 -7.84 1.66
N ILE A 155 0.74 -6.81 2.03
CA ILE A 155 1.13 -5.40 1.98
C ILE A 155 1.49 -4.99 3.42
N ALA A 156 2.67 -4.40 3.64
CA ALA A 156 3.13 -4.03 4.97
C ALA A 156 3.72 -2.61 5.00
N GLY A 157 3.41 -1.81 6.00
CA GLY A 157 3.94 -0.47 6.18
C GLY A 157 3.31 0.28 7.38
N ASN A 158 3.72 1.53 7.62
CA ASN A 158 4.47 2.38 6.69
C ASN A 158 5.93 2.54 7.10
N VAL A 159 6.77 2.63 6.11
CA VAL A 159 8.21 2.90 6.23
C VAL A 159 8.64 3.96 5.19
N VAL A 160 9.89 4.45 5.29
CA VAL A 160 10.44 5.47 4.37
C VAL A 160 11.93 5.25 4.06
N THR A 161 12.53 4.13 4.48
CA THR A 161 13.95 3.85 4.26
C THR A 161 14.16 2.54 3.52
N SER A 162 15.24 2.46 2.76
CA SER A 162 15.66 1.27 2.00
C SER A 162 15.83 0.05 2.90
N GLU A 163 16.56 0.20 4.03
CA GLU A 163 16.86 -0.92 4.92
C GLU A 163 15.58 -1.53 5.49
N MET A 164 14.61 -0.69 5.89
CA MET A 164 13.37 -1.23 6.45
C MET A 164 12.48 -1.83 5.37
N THR A 165 12.54 -1.30 4.15
CA THR A 165 11.86 -1.88 2.98
C THR A 165 12.42 -3.28 2.68
N GLU A 166 13.74 -3.43 2.62
CA GLU A 166 14.40 -4.73 2.45
C GLU A 166 14.01 -5.70 3.57
N GLN A 167 14.05 -5.25 4.82
CA GLN A 167 13.70 -6.08 5.97
C GLN A 167 12.26 -6.60 5.90
N LEU A 168 11.29 -5.77 5.49
CA LEU A 168 9.91 -6.19 5.34
C LEU A 168 9.70 -7.17 4.17
N ILE A 169 10.39 -6.96 3.04
CA ILE A 169 10.37 -7.92 1.93
C ILE A 169 10.95 -9.26 2.40
N ILE A 170 12.10 -9.26 3.05
CA ILE A 170 12.74 -10.50 3.57
C ILE A 170 11.84 -11.19 4.60
N ALA A 171 11.10 -10.42 5.40
CA ALA A 171 10.13 -10.95 6.37
C ALA A 171 8.88 -11.56 5.72
N GLY A 172 8.68 -11.38 4.42
CA GLY A 172 7.58 -12.02 3.68
C GLY A 172 6.54 -11.07 3.10
N ALA A 173 6.75 -9.76 3.13
CA ALA A 173 5.88 -8.82 2.42
C ALA A 173 6.09 -8.94 0.90
N ASP A 174 5.01 -8.95 0.13
CA ASP A 174 5.06 -8.83 -1.34
C ASP A 174 5.18 -7.36 -1.74
N ILE A 175 4.56 -6.47 -0.97
CA ILE A 175 4.45 -5.04 -1.24
C ILE A 175 4.74 -4.26 0.03
N VAL A 176 5.56 -3.22 -0.05
CA VAL A 176 5.84 -2.33 1.08
C VAL A 176 5.12 -0.99 0.87
N LYS A 177 4.42 -0.52 1.89
CA LYS A 177 3.72 0.77 1.91
C LYS A 177 4.67 1.86 2.41
N VAL A 178 4.96 2.86 1.54
CA VAL A 178 5.99 3.88 1.74
C VAL A 178 5.36 5.25 1.98
N GLY A 179 5.62 5.83 3.14
CA GLY A 179 5.20 7.17 3.49
C GLY A 179 4.97 7.35 4.99
N ILE A 180 5.66 8.33 5.60
CA ILE A 180 5.44 8.76 6.98
C ILE A 180 5.22 10.27 6.96
N GLY A 181 4.00 10.69 7.24
CA GLY A 181 3.61 12.08 7.34
C GLY A 181 3.53 12.91 6.06
N PRO A 182 3.46 12.35 4.82
CA PRO A 182 3.40 13.16 3.62
C PRO A 182 2.00 13.71 3.33
N GLY A 183 0.96 13.16 3.93
CA GLY A 183 -0.42 13.58 3.70
C GLY A 183 -0.70 15.02 4.14
N SER A 184 -1.51 15.75 3.38
CA SER A 184 -1.83 17.16 3.65
C SER A 184 -2.52 17.40 5.00
N VAL A 185 -3.28 16.40 5.48
CA VAL A 185 -3.96 16.44 6.79
C VAL A 185 -3.14 15.78 7.90
N CYS A 186 -2.00 15.16 7.57
CA CYS A 186 -1.18 14.45 8.54
C CYS A 186 -0.41 15.42 9.45
N THR A 187 -0.48 15.18 10.76
CA THR A 187 0.19 16.00 11.77
C THR A 187 1.53 15.41 12.24
N THR A 188 1.88 14.20 11.83
CA THR A 188 3.07 13.46 12.31
C THR A 188 4.34 14.29 12.19
N ARG A 189 4.67 14.81 11.00
CA ARG A 189 5.88 15.64 10.80
C ARG A 189 5.91 16.87 11.69
N LYS A 190 4.75 17.52 11.90
CA LYS A 190 4.63 18.73 12.72
C LYS A 190 4.73 18.45 14.21
N GLN A 191 4.20 17.32 14.67
CA GLN A 191 4.14 16.97 16.09
C GLN A 191 5.39 16.24 16.57
N THR A 192 5.96 15.37 15.74
CA THR A 192 7.05 14.48 16.13
C THR A 192 8.39 14.83 15.50
N GLY A 193 8.42 15.63 14.44
CA GLY A 193 9.61 15.88 13.62
C GLY A 193 10.04 14.67 12.78
N VAL A 194 9.26 13.58 12.77
CA VAL A 194 9.56 12.35 12.03
C VAL A 194 8.92 12.39 10.65
N GLY A 195 9.66 12.00 9.62
CA GLY A 195 9.20 11.92 8.24
C GLY A 195 10.36 11.89 7.26
N TYR A 196 10.01 11.79 5.98
CA TYR A 196 10.97 11.82 4.88
C TYR A 196 10.32 12.47 3.67
N PRO A 197 11.04 13.26 2.82
CA PRO A 197 10.49 13.78 1.58
C PRO A 197 10.00 12.66 0.67
N GLN A 198 8.73 12.73 0.26
CA GLN A 198 8.01 11.56 -0.24
C GLN A 198 8.56 11.02 -1.57
N LEU A 199 8.98 11.88 -2.50
CA LEU A 199 9.55 11.41 -3.76
C LEU A 199 10.86 10.65 -3.52
N SER A 200 11.75 11.18 -2.68
CA SER A 200 13.00 10.51 -2.34
C SER A 200 12.73 9.18 -1.61
N ALA A 201 11.78 9.15 -0.68
CA ALA A 201 11.37 7.89 -0.03
C ALA A 201 10.88 6.85 -1.06
N VAL A 202 10.05 7.26 -2.02
CA VAL A 202 9.56 6.38 -3.09
C VAL A 202 10.72 5.83 -3.92
N MET A 203 11.63 6.68 -4.39
CA MET A 203 12.77 6.28 -5.21
C MET A 203 13.68 5.28 -4.49
N GLU A 204 14.08 5.59 -3.26
CA GLU A 204 14.99 4.76 -2.46
C GLU A 204 14.34 3.42 -2.06
N CYS A 205 13.08 3.45 -1.63
CA CYS A 205 12.37 2.22 -1.28
C CYS A 205 12.00 1.38 -2.51
N ALA A 206 11.72 2.00 -3.67
CA ALA A 206 11.47 1.28 -4.92
C ALA A 206 12.72 0.53 -5.37
N ASP A 207 13.88 1.18 -5.35
CA ASP A 207 15.16 0.56 -5.71
C ASP A 207 15.44 -0.68 -4.83
N ALA A 208 15.30 -0.52 -3.51
CA ALA A 208 15.47 -1.59 -2.55
C ALA A 208 14.48 -2.76 -2.76
N ALA A 209 13.19 -2.45 -2.92
CA ALA A 209 12.16 -3.47 -3.10
C ALA A 209 12.32 -4.22 -4.43
N HIS A 210 12.53 -3.50 -5.52
CA HIS A 210 12.67 -4.09 -6.86
C HIS A 210 13.94 -4.94 -6.95
N GLY A 211 15.03 -4.56 -6.28
CA GLY A 211 16.24 -5.36 -6.18
C GLY A 211 16.02 -6.74 -5.57
N LEU A 212 15.05 -6.88 -4.69
CA LEU A 212 14.63 -8.14 -4.05
C LEU A 212 13.44 -8.81 -4.75
N GLY A 213 12.88 -8.23 -5.80
CA GLY A 213 11.70 -8.72 -6.51
C GLY A 213 10.37 -8.40 -5.82
N GLY A 214 10.37 -7.54 -4.81
CA GLY A 214 9.18 -6.99 -4.17
C GLY A 214 8.64 -5.76 -4.90
N LEU A 215 7.56 -5.18 -4.38
CA LEU A 215 6.89 -4.01 -4.92
C LEU A 215 6.70 -2.96 -3.80
N ILE A 216 6.38 -1.73 -4.18
CA ILE A 216 6.00 -0.68 -3.23
C ILE A 216 4.65 -0.05 -3.59
N ILE A 217 4.04 0.60 -2.60
CA ILE A 217 2.94 1.55 -2.75
C ILE A 217 3.38 2.89 -2.16
N SER A 218 3.37 3.94 -2.97
CA SER A 218 3.52 5.31 -2.46
C SER A 218 2.24 5.71 -1.74
N ASP A 219 2.34 5.97 -0.43
CA ASP A 219 1.18 6.28 0.43
C ASP A 219 1.21 7.73 0.91
N GLY A 220 0.25 8.51 0.43
CA GLY A 220 0.09 9.93 0.74
C GLY A 220 0.99 10.87 -0.06
N GLY A 221 0.84 12.18 0.19
CA GLY A 221 1.63 13.23 -0.47
C GLY A 221 1.15 13.64 -1.86
N CYS A 222 0.27 12.89 -2.50
CA CYS A 222 -0.34 13.26 -3.77
C CYS A 222 -1.52 14.21 -3.52
N THR A 223 -1.36 15.48 -3.87
CA THR A 223 -2.39 16.53 -3.67
C THR A 223 -3.11 16.89 -4.95
N VAL A 224 -2.50 16.62 -6.09
CA VAL A 224 -3.03 16.85 -7.43
C VAL A 224 -2.76 15.64 -8.32
N PRO A 225 -3.53 15.45 -9.43
CA PRO A 225 -3.34 14.30 -10.31
C PRO A 225 -1.91 14.13 -10.86
N GLY A 226 -1.18 15.23 -11.08
CA GLY A 226 0.21 15.20 -11.53
C GLY A 226 1.17 14.51 -10.55
N ASP A 227 0.86 14.51 -9.25
CA ASP A 227 1.71 13.88 -8.24
C ASP A 227 1.68 12.36 -8.34
N PHE A 228 0.54 11.75 -8.76
CA PHE A 228 0.50 10.32 -9.08
C PHE A 228 1.49 9.95 -10.18
N SER A 229 1.58 10.78 -11.23
CA SER A 229 2.54 10.54 -12.31
C SER A 229 3.99 10.61 -11.82
N LYS A 230 4.28 11.51 -10.87
CA LYS A 230 5.61 11.62 -10.25
C LYS A 230 5.90 10.42 -9.35
N ALA A 231 4.92 9.95 -8.58
CA ALA A 231 5.05 8.74 -7.77
C ALA A 231 5.33 7.49 -8.62
N PHE A 232 4.71 7.37 -9.80
CA PHE A 232 5.00 6.28 -10.73
C PHE A 232 6.34 6.43 -11.47
N GLY A 233 6.92 7.60 -11.46
CA GLY A 233 8.21 7.88 -12.09
C GLY A 233 9.41 7.72 -11.17
N GLY A 234 9.15 7.57 -9.85
CA GLY A 234 10.15 7.40 -8.80
C GLY A 234 10.61 5.99 -8.51
#